data_47ae34867a26c1b03fce9872e9eac253
#
_entry.id   47ae34867a26c1b03fce9872e9eac253
#
_cell.length_a   1.000
_cell.length_b   1.000
_cell.length_c   1.000
_cell.angle_alpha   90.00
_cell.angle_beta   90.00
_cell.angle_gamma   90.00
#
_symmetry.space_group_name_H-M   'P 1'
#
loop_
_entity.id
_entity.type
_entity.pdbx_description
1 polymer ?
#
loop_
_entity_poly.entity_id
_entity_poly.type
_entity_poly.pdbx_seq_one_letter_code
_entity_poly.pdbx_strand_id
1 'polypeptide(L)'
;IASFIEDRKPLLVSVDGGADALWELGYKPDMIVGDMDSVSDKVLRLGADIVLHAYPDGRAPGLLRLQDLGLNCTVVPCEGTSEDLAFLILNQLGASIIITVGSHSSMIDFLEKGRKGMASTFLARLRAGDKLVDARGLSVIYRARPKNTYAFLVILAAFIPLVVLILVSPPVASWLKIFLRQIRF
;
A
#
# COMPACT_ATOMS: atom_id res chain seq x y z
N ILE A 1 -5.40 -4.88 -5.86
CA ILE A 1 -4.58 -4.26 -4.80
C ILE A 1 -4.74 -2.74 -4.78
N ALA A 2 -4.76 -2.04 -5.93
CA ALA A 2 -4.90 -0.58 -5.98
C ALA A 2 -6.05 -0.06 -5.11
N SER A 3 -7.25 -0.64 -5.25
CA SER A 3 -8.40 -0.28 -4.42
C SER A 3 -8.18 -0.50 -2.92
N PHE A 4 -7.41 -1.52 -2.55
CA PHE A 4 -7.04 -1.75 -1.15
C PHE A 4 -6.11 -0.65 -0.63
N ILE A 5 -5.12 -0.25 -1.43
CA ILE A 5 -4.19 0.84 -1.07
C ILE A 5 -4.96 2.16 -0.89
N GLU A 6 -5.87 2.47 -1.82
CA GLU A 6 -6.70 3.69 -1.76
C GLU A 6 -7.63 3.71 -0.52
N ASP A 7 -8.25 2.56 -0.20
CA ASP A 7 -9.23 2.46 0.88
C ASP A 7 -8.62 2.36 2.27
N ARG A 8 -7.48 1.68 2.40
CA ARG A 8 -6.87 1.36 3.69
C ARG A 8 -5.64 2.19 4.01
N LYS A 9 -5.01 2.79 3.00
CA LYS A 9 -3.78 3.59 3.12
C LYS A 9 -2.72 2.87 3.97
N PRO A 10 -2.34 1.64 3.62
CA PRO A 10 -1.33 0.90 4.37
C PRO A 10 0.03 1.56 4.23
N LEU A 11 0.96 1.25 5.14
CA LEU A 11 2.37 1.56 4.96
C LEU A 11 2.90 0.79 3.74
N LEU A 12 3.49 1.50 2.80
CA LEU A 12 4.04 0.93 1.57
C LEU A 12 5.54 0.69 1.74
N VAL A 13 5.89 -0.57 1.94
CA VAL A 13 7.28 -1.00 2.10
C VAL A 13 7.72 -1.72 0.84
N SER A 14 8.80 -1.27 0.25
CA SER A 14 9.42 -1.89 -0.91
C SER A 14 10.72 -2.57 -0.54
N VAL A 15 11.03 -3.65 -1.25
CA VAL A 15 12.28 -4.39 -1.10
C VAL A 15 13.06 -4.27 -2.39
N ASP A 16 14.28 -3.77 -2.30
CA ASP A 16 15.22 -3.59 -3.42
C ASP A 16 14.53 -2.92 -4.64
N GLY A 17 14.69 -3.46 -5.84
CA GLY A 17 14.07 -2.97 -7.08
C GLY A 17 12.53 -2.89 -7.09
N GLY A 18 11.85 -3.46 -6.10
CA GLY A 18 10.42 -3.28 -5.90
C GLY A 18 10.03 -1.82 -5.66
N ALA A 19 10.97 -0.96 -5.26
CA ALA A 19 10.74 0.46 -5.08
C ALA A 19 10.45 1.19 -6.41
N ASP A 20 11.20 0.87 -7.45
CA ASP A 20 10.98 1.41 -8.79
C ASP A 20 9.66 0.92 -9.38
N ALA A 21 9.35 -0.37 -9.24
CA ALA A 21 8.07 -0.93 -9.68
C ALA A 21 6.87 -0.26 -8.98
N LEU A 22 6.98 0.02 -7.68
CA LEU A 22 5.94 0.73 -6.94
C LEU A 22 5.75 2.17 -7.44
N TRP A 23 6.86 2.85 -7.73
CA TRP A 23 6.86 4.21 -8.30
C TRP A 23 6.27 4.26 -9.71
N GLU A 24 6.58 3.29 -10.57
CA GLU A 24 5.99 3.17 -11.91
C GLU A 24 4.47 2.99 -11.88
N LEU A 25 3.94 2.35 -10.82
CA LEU A 25 2.51 2.23 -10.59
C LEU A 25 1.87 3.50 -10.00
N GLY A 26 2.64 4.57 -9.78
CA GLY A 26 2.16 5.85 -9.27
C GLY A 26 2.10 5.93 -7.74
N TYR A 27 2.73 5.00 -7.01
CA TYR A 27 2.79 5.00 -5.56
C TYR A 27 4.20 5.35 -5.07
N LYS A 28 4.27 6.16 -4.03
CA LYS A 28 5.53 6.46 -3.34
C LYS A 28 5.73 5.45 -2.22
N PRO A 29 6.90 4.79 -2.12
CA PRO A 29 7.21 3.98 -0.95
C PRO A 29 7.35 4.86 0.30
N ASP A 30 6.88 4.36 1.44
CA ASP A 30 7.13 4.96 2.75
C ASP A 30 8.46 4.47 3.31
N MET A 31 8.83 3.22 3.03
CA MET A 31 10.09 2.60 3.45
C MET A 31 10.68 1.78 2.32
N ILE A 32 12.01 1.80 2.19
CA ILE A 32 12.78 0.97 1.26
C ILE A 32 13.77 0.13 2.07
N VAL A 33 13.69 -1.19 1.93
CA VAL A 33 14.56 -2.15 2.64
C VAL A 33 15.40 -2.90 1.61
N GLY A 34 16.70 -2.96 1.77
CA GLY A 34 17.56 -3.74 0.89
C GLY A 34 19.01 -3.29 0.85
N ASP A 35 19.77 -3.83 -0.10
CA ASP A 35 21.17 -3.43 -0.36
C ASP A 35 21.30 -2.17 -1.21
N MET A 36 20.20 -1.70 -1.76
CA MET A 36 20.05 -0.50 -2.62
C MET A 36 20.70 -0.61 -4.00
N ASP A 37 21.26 -1.74 -4.39
CA ASP A 37 21.95 -1.87 -5.68
C ASP A 37 21.01 -1.78 -6.90
N SER A 38 19.77 -2.24 -6.74
CA SER A 38 18.75 -2.29 -7.79
C SER A 38 17.73 -1.16 -7.75
N VAL A 39 17.86 -0.20 -6.84
CA VAL A 39 16.95 0.95 -6.72
C VAL A 39 17.52 2.15 -7.45
N SER A 40 16.70 2.85 -8.24
CA SER A 40 17.15 4.06 -8.95
C SER A 40 17.37 5.24 -7.98
N ASP A 41 18.32 6.11 -8.31
CA ASP A 41 18.61 7.32 -7.52
C ASP A 41 17.42 8.24 -7.41
N LYS A 42 16.57 8.26 -8.45
CA LYS A 42 15.32 9.03 -8.46
C LYS A 42 14.37 8.57 -7.35
N VAL A 43 14.20 7.26 -7.18
CA VAL A 43 13.29 6.68 -6.19
C VAL A 43 13.88 6.81 -4.79
N LEU A 44 15.18 6.63 -4.62
CA LEU A 44 15.86 6.87 -3.34
C LEU A 44 15.68 8.30 -2.82
N ARG A 45 15.60 9.30 -3.72
CA ARG A 45 15.38 10.71 -3.36
C ARG A 45 13.94 11.10 -3.07
N LEU A 46 12.98 10.19 -3.15
CA LEU A 46 11.56 10.48 -2.86
C LEU A 46 11.28 10.72 -1.37
N GLY A 47 12.28 10.53 -0.48
CA GLY A 47 12.14 10.76 0.96
C GLY A 47 11.38 9.64 1.65
N ALA A 48 11.60 8.40 1.24
CA ALA A 48 11.25 7.21 2.00
C ALA A 48 12.26 6.95 3.11
N ASP A 49 11.85 6.26 4.17
CA ASP A 49 12.79 5.75 5.17
C ASP A 49 13.64 4.63 4.56
N ILE A 50 14.96 4.79 4.57
CA ILE A 50 15.89 3.83 3.98
C ILE A 50 16.47 2.92 5.07
N VAL A 51 16.22 1.62 4.94
CA VAL A 51 16.81 0.57 5.77
C VAL A 51 17.80 -0.21 4.92
N LEU A 52 19.08 0.05 5.13
CA LEU A 52 20.16 -0.59 4.41
C LEU A 52 20.48 -1.95 5.02
N HIS A 53 20.29 -3.01 4.25
CA HIS A 53 20.63 -4.36 4.62
C HIS A 53 22.16 -4.53 4.55
N ALA A 54 22.77 -4.82 5.67
CA ALA A 54 24.19 -5.10 5.79
C ALA A 54 24.45 -6.59 6.03
N TYR A 55 25.63 -7.06 5.62
CA TYR A 55 26.08 -8.40 5.98
C TYR A 55 26.19 -8.56 7.51
N PRO A 56 26.15 -9.80 8.03
CA PRO A 56 26.29 -10.05 9.47
C PRO A 56 27.56 -9.51 10.10
N ASP A 57 28.62 -9.35 9.31
CA ASP A 57 29.88 -8.74 9.71
C ASP A 57 29.88 -7.20 9.72
N GLY A 58 28.75 -6.59 9.40
CA GLY A 58 28.54 -5.15 9.37
C GLY A 58 28.93 -4.46 8.06
N ARG A 59 29.46 -5.18 7.08
CA ARG A 59 29.75 -4.61 5.76
C ARG A 59 28.45 -4.26 5.04
N ALA A 60 28.35 -3.04 4.55
CA ALA A 60 27.19 -2.51 3.84
C ALA A 60 27.62 -1.81 2.55
N PRO A 61 27.79 -2.53 1.42
CA PRO A 61 28.30 -1.95 0.18
C PRO A 61 27.49 -0.75 -0.31
N GLY A 62 26.16 -0.78 -0.19
CA GLY A 62 25.28 0.31 -0.59
C GLY A 62 25.43 1.60 0.22
N LEU A 63 26.15 1.57 1.37
CA LEU A 63 26.29 2.74 2.24
C LEU A 63 27.02 3.90 1.55
N LEU A 64 28.10 3.60 0.81
CA LEU A 64 28.85 4.62 0.08
C LEU A 64 27.98 5.35 -0.94
N ARG A 65 27.18 4.61 -1.70
CA ARG A 65 26.25 5.19 -2.67
C ARG A 65 25.22 6.11 -2.00
N LEU A 66 24.66 5.72 -0.86
CA LEU A 66 23.70 6.56 -0.14
C LEU A 66 24.38 7.82 0.42
N GLN A 67 25.61 7.72 0.90
CA GLN A 67 26.40 8.87 1.36
C GLN A 67 26.70 9.84 0.21
N ASP A 68 27.09 9.33 -0.97
CA ASP A 68 27.33 10.15 -2.17
C ASP A 68 26.05 10.86 -2.64
N LEU A 69 24.89 10.23 -2.44
CA LEU A 69 23.59 10.84 -2.73
C LEU A 69 23.12 11.83 -1.65
N GLY A 70 23.82 11.93 -0.52
CA GLY A 70 23.46 12.75 0.64
C GLY A 70 22.21 12.24 1.37
N LEU A 71 21.96 10.92 1.34
CA LEU A 71 20.78 10.30 1.94
C LEU A 71 21.14 9.64 3.27
N ASN A 72 20.26 9.82 4.26
CA ASN A 72 20.36 9.12 5.53
C ASN A 72 19.74 7.73 5.43
N CYS A 73 20.32 6.76 6.11
CA CYS A 73 19.78 5.41 6.20
C CYS A 73 20.04 4.79 7.58
N THR A 74 19.23 3.80 7.92
CA THR A 74 19.46 2.92 9.07
C THR A 74 20.13 1.65 8.58
N VAL A 75 21.36 1.38 9.02
CA VAL A 75 22.08 0.16 8.65
C VAL A 75 21.71 -0.96 9.61
N VAL A 76 21.22 -2.08 9.06
CA VAL A 76 20.80 -3.23 9.85
C VAL A 76 21.56 -4.48 9.40
N PRO A 77 22.53 -4.99 10.18
CA PRO A 77 23.17 -6.27 9.92
C PRO A 77 22.17 -7.41 10.15
N CYS A 78 21.98 -8.23 9.12
CA CYS A 78 21.05 -9.36 9.20
C CYS A 78 21.51 -10.50 8.30
N GLU A 79 21.28 -11.74 8.74
CA GLU A 79 21.38 -12.90 7.87
C GLU A 79 20.11 -13.05 7.04
N GLY A 80 20.25 -13.65 5.85
CA GLY A 80 19.13 -13.90 4.95
C GLY A 80 19.00 -12.89 3.82
N THR A 81 17.80 -12.73 3.32
CA THR A 81 17.49 -11.83 2.21
C THR A 81 16.93 -10.49 2.70
N SER A 82 16.94 -9.48 1.83
CA SER A 82 16.28 -8.19 2.11
C SER A 82 14.79 -8.35 2.40
N GLU A 83 14.13 -9.33 1.77
CA GLU A 83 12.73 -9.68 2.05
C GLU A 83 12.56 -10.22 3.48
N ASP A 84 13.48 -11.07 3.94
CA ASP A 84 13.47 -11.60 5.31
C ASP A 84 13.61 -10.48 6.34
N LEU A 85 14.56 -9.56 6.09
CA LEU A 85 14.76 -8.39 6.92
C LEU A 85 13.50 -7.53 6.99
N ALA A 86 12.85 -7.28 5.84
CA ALA A 86 11.61 -6.51 5.80
C ALA A 86 10.51 -7.17 6.66
N PHE A 87 10.32 -8.49 6.57
CA PHE A 87 9.34 -9.20 7.40
C PHE A 87 9.64 -9.09 8.89
N LEU A 88 10.91 -9.23 9.28
CA LEU A 88 11.33 -9.13 10.68
C LEU A 88 11.08 -7.73 11.23
N ILE A 89 11.43 -6.69 10.47
CA ILE A 89 11.20 -5.28 10.85
C ILE A 89 9.71 -5.01 11.02
N LEU A 90 8.89 -5.37 10.02
CA LEU A 90 7.45 -5.13 10.06
C LEU A 90 6.77 -5.88 11.22
N ASN A 91 7.21 -7.11 11.48
CA ASN A 91 6.72 -7.86 12.63
C ASN A 91 7.11 -7.20 13.97
N GLN A 92 8.34 -6.70 14.08
CA GLN A 92 8.85 -5.98 15.26
C GLN A 92 8.11 -4.67 15.49
N LEU A 93 7.79 -3.94 14.41
CA LEU A 93 7.00 -2.70 14.45
C LEU A 93 5.52 -2.94 14.78
N GLY A 94 5.11 -4.18 14.97
CA GLY A 94 3.75 -4.52 15.41
C GLY A 94 2.72 -4.51 14.28
N ALA A 95 3.13 -4.73 13.03
CA ALA A 95 2.19 -4.87 11.93
C ALA A 95 1.11 -5.92 12.25
N SER A 96 -0.15 -5.57 12.06
CA SER A 96 -1.28 -6.48 12.27
C SER A 96 -1.45 -7.45 11.10
N ILE A 97 -1.15 -6.99 9.90
CA ILE A 97 -1.18 -7.73 8.64
C ILE A 97 -0.03 -7.25 7.76
N ILE A 98 0.64 -8.17 7.08
CA ILE A 98 1.68 -7.90 6.09
C ILE A 98 1.22 -8.52 4.77
N ILE A 99 0.97 -7.67 3.77
CA ILE A 99 0.55 -8.11 2.44
C ILE A 99 1.75 -8.14 1.52
N THR A 100 2.06 -9.31 1.00
CA THR A 100 3.21 -9.49 0.10
C THR A 100 2.78 -9.49 -1.35
N VAL A 101 3.52 -8.74 -2.18
CA VAL A 101 3.31 -8.62 -3.61
C VAL A 101 4.60 -9.03 -4.34
N GLY A 102 4.50 -9.96 -5.27
CA GLY A 102 5.66 -10.40 -6.08
C GLY A 102 6.66 -11.28 -5.32
N SER A 103 6.35 -11.67 -4.08
CA SER A 103 7.23 -12.54 -3.32
C SER A 103 7.10 -13.99 -3.82
N HIS A 104 8.25 -14.63 -4.07
CA HIS A 104 8.32 -16.03 -4.49
C HIS A 104 8.25 -16.94 -3.27
N SER A 105 7.04 -17.26 -2.85
CA SER A 105 6.79 -17.86 -1.53
C SER A 105 6.07 -19.20 -1.57
N SER A 106 5.93 -19.81 -2.74
CA SER A 106 5.30 -21.12 -2.80
C SER A 106 6.29 -22.19 -2.31
N MET A 107 5.76 -23.21 -1.64
CA MET A 107 6.54 -24.39 -1.26
C MET A 107 7.17 -25.07 -2.49
N ILE A 108 6.55 -24.93 -3.65
CA ILE A 108 7.04 -25.41 -4.94
C ILE A 108 8.31 -24.63 -5.33
N ASP A 109 8.31 -23.29 -5.23
CA ASP A 109 9.50 -22.48 -5.48
C ASP A 109 10.66 -22.84 -4.56
N PHE A 110 10.34 -23.17 -3.29
CA PHE A 110 11.32 -23.63 -2.31
C PHE A 110 11.96 -24.98 -2.70
N LEU A 111 11.15 -25.92 -3.14
CA LEU A 111 11.62 -27.27 -3.48
C LEU A 111 12.31 -27.33 -4.85
N GLU A 112 11.83 -26.57 -5.83
CA GLU A 112 12.33 -26.65 -7.21
C GLU A 112 13.53 -25.75 -7.50
N LYS A 113 13.60 -24.54 -6.91
CA LYS A 113 14.62 -23.56 -7.30
C LYS A 113 15.87 -23.50 -6.43
N GLY A 114 15.87 -24.09 -5.23
CA GLY A 114 17.04 -24.23 -4.37
C GLY A 114 17.89 -22.97 -4.22
N ARG A 115 17.28 -21.77 -4.23
CA ARG A 115 18.01 -20.50 -4.15
C ARG A 115 18.73 -20.36 -2.80
N LYS A 116 19.94 -19.81 -2.82
CA LYS A 116 20.62 -19.37 -1.58
C LYS A 116 19.68 -18.42 -0.82
N GLY A 117 19.51 -18.64 0.48
CA GLY A 117 18.62 -17.83 1.31
C GLY A 117 17.20 -18.36 1.48
N MET A 118 16.79 -19.42 0.77
CA MET A 118 15.43 -19.95 0.91
C MET A 118 15.12 -20.49 2.31
N ALA A 119 16.12 -21.03 3.01
CA ALA A 119 15.95 -21.51 4.39
C ALA A 119 15.65 -20.35 5.35
N SER A 120 16.35 -19.23 5.22
CA SER A 120 16.11 -18.02 6.02
C SER A 120 14.73 -17.43 5.74
N THR A 121 14.32 -17.39 4.47
CA THR A 121 13.00 -16.94 4.06
C THR A 121 11.90 -17.79 4.66
N PHE A 122 12.08 -19.11 4.73
CA PHE A 122 11.11 -19.99 5.40
C PHE A 122 10.99 -19.69 6.91
N LEU A 123 12.10 -19.46 7.59
CA LEU A 123 12.11 -19.14 9.02
C LEU A 123 11.53 -17.75 9.30
N ALA A 124 11.86 -16.74 8.49
CA ALA A 124 11.30 -15.40 8.60
C ALA A 124 9.78 -15.41 8.40
N ARG A 125 9.31 -16.20 7.44
CA ARG A 125 7.88 -16.42 7.18
C ARG A 125 7.16 -17.15 8.30
N LEU A 126 7.78 -18.17 8.91
CA LEU A 126 7.25 -18.83 10.10
C LEU A 126 7.05 -17.84 11.25
N ARG A 127 8.00 -16.93 11.44
CA ARG A 127 7.95 -15.93 12.51
C ARG A 127 6.85 -14.88 12.30
N ALA A 128 6.55 -14.53 11.05
CA ALA A 128 5.51 -13.59 10.68
C ALA A 128 4.24 -14.25 10.14
N GLY A 129 4.16 -15.59 10.19
CA GLY A 129 3.25 -16.40 9.39
C GLY A 129 1.77 -16.14 9.57
N ASP A 130 1.33 -15.86 10.77
CA ASP A 130 -0.06 -15.52 11.10
C ASP A 130 -0.50 -14.16 10.56
N LYS A 131 0.46 -13.29 10.23
CA LYS A 131 0.23 -11.93 9.71
C LYS A 131 0.45 -11.82 8.20
N LEU A 132 1.10 -12.82 7.57
CA LEU A 132 1.44 -12.80 6.16
C LEU A 132 0.26 -13.20 5.27
N VAL A 133 -0.10 -12.33 4.34
CA VAL A 133 -1.13 -12.57 3.34
C VAL A 133 -0.56 -12.31 1.96
N ASP A 134 -0.63 -13.30 1.06
CA ASP A 134 -0.27 -13.09 -0.34
C ASP A 134 -1.32 -12.21 -1.04
N ALA A 135 -0.85 -11.31 -1.89
CA ALA A 135 -1.71 -10.40 -2.64
C ALA A 135 -2.73 -11.11 -3.54
N ARG A 136 -2.42 -12.32 -4.02
CA ARG A 136 -3.37 -13.15 -4.78
C ARG A 136 -4.53 -13.57 -3.90
N GLY A 137 -4.25 -14.06 -2.68
CA GLY A 137 -5.27 -14.41 -1.70
C GLY A 137 -6.11 -13.18 -1.30
N LEU A 138 -5.45 -12.04 -1.07
CA LEU A 138 -6.16 -10.80 -0.77
C LEU A 138 -7.11 -10.40 -1.90
N SER A 139 -6.72 -10.53 -3.17
CA SER A 139 -7.55 -10.14 -4.32
C SER A 139 -8.85 -10.94 -4.42
N VAL A 140 -8.88 -12.15 -3.89
CA VAL A 140 -10.06 -13.02 -3.85
C VAL A 140 -11.02 -12.60 -2.72
N ILE A 141 -10.46 -12.22 -1.58
CA ILE A 141 -11.25 -11.93 -0.36
C ILE A 141 -11.69 -10.47 -0.31
N TYR A 142 -10.84 -9.56 -0.77
CA TYR A 142 -11.11 -8.12 -0.67
C TYR A 142 -12.01 -7.63 -1.79
N ARG A 143 -13.19 -7.14 -1.40
CA ARG A 143 -14.09 -6.40 -2.30
C ARG A 143 -13.94 -4.91 -2.01
N ALA A 144 -13.57 -4.14 -3.03
CA ALA A 144 -13.52 -2.69 -2.93
C ALA A 144 -14.89 -2.12 -2.51
N ARG A 145 -14.88 -1.18 -1.58
CA ARG A 145 -16.10 -0.46 -1.22
C ARG A 145 -16.50 0.48 -2.36
N PRO A 146 -17.79 0.57 -2.70
CA PRO A 146 -18.23 1.56 -3.68
C PRO A 146 -17.85 2.96 -3.18
N LYS A 147 -17.24 3.78 -4.05
CA LYS A 147 -16.87 5.15 -3.68
C LYS A 147 -18.15 5.91 -3.32
N ASN A 148 -18.14 6.67 -2.22
CA ASN A 148 -19.26 7.52 -1.77
C ASN A 148 -19.76 8.47 -2.86
N THR A 149 -18.94 8.78 -3.85
CA THR A 149 -19.32 9.56 -5.04
C THR A 149 -20.51 8.96 -5.79
N TYR A 150 -20.61 7.63 -5.90
CA TYR A 150 -21.75 6.97 -6.55
C TYR A 150 -23.02 7.14 -5.73
N ALA A 151 -22.95 7.04 -4.41
CA ALA A 151 -24.09 7.29 -3.54
C ALA A 151 -24.58 8.73 -3.67
N PHE A 152 -23.66 9.70 -3.71
CA PHE A 152 -23.99 11.10 -3.93
C PHE A 152 -24.66 11.33 -5.30
N LEU A 153 -24.15 10.73 -6.38
CA LEU A 153 -24.73 10.82 -7.71
C LEU A 153 -26.14 10.22 -7.77
N VAL A 154 -26.37 9.11 -7.10
CA VAL A 154 -27.71 8.48 -7.01
C VAL A 154 -28.69 9.39 -6.27
N ILE A 155 -28.27 9.97 -5.14
CA ILE A 155 -29.08 10.93 -4.39
C ILE A 155 -29.40 12.15 -5.27
N LEU A 156 -28.40 12.73 -5.94
CA LEU A 156 -28.59 13.87 -6.83
C LEU A 156 -29.55 13.54 -7.97
N ALA A 157 -29.41 12.36 -8.60
CA ALA A 157 -30.29 11.89 -9.65
C ALA A 157 -31.74 11.72 -9.16
N ALA A 158 -31.93 11.30 -7.91
CA ALA A 158 -33.29 11.16 -7.32
C ALA A 158 -33.96 12.53 -7.07
N PHE A 159 -33.19 13.60 -6.90
CA PHE A 159 -33.74 14.96 -6.76
C PHE A 159 -34.29 15.53 -8.07
N ILE A 160 -33.79 15.11 -9.24
CA ILE A 160 -34.22 15.63 -10.53
C ILE A 160 -35.76 15.41 -10.75
N PRO A 161 -36.30 14.19 -10.62
CA PRO A 161 -37.74 13.99 -10.79
C PRO A 161 -38.59 14.71 -9.73
N LEU A 162 -38.04 14.88 -8.51
CA LEU A 162 -38.73 15.63 -7.45
C LEU A 162 -38.86 17.12 -7.82
N VAL A 163 -37.78 17.73 -8.33
CA VAL A 163 -37.79 19.12 -8.81
C VAL A 163 -38.75 19.28 -9.98
N VAL A 164 -38.72 18.35 -10.94
CA VAL A 164 -39.66 18.36 -12.09
C VAL A 164 -41.09 18.26 -11.60
N LEU A 165 -41.41 17.38 -10.65
CA LEU A 165 -42.74 17.24 -10.07
C LEU A 165 -43.22 18.54 -9.43
N ILE A 166 -42.36 19.23 -8.68
CA ILE A 166 -42.66 20.52 -8.03
C ILE A 166 -42.94 21.61 -9.08
N LEU A 167 -42.17 21.64 -10.16
CA LEU A 167 -42.31 22.68 -11.20
C LEU A 167 -43.53 22.46 -12.08
N VAL A 168 -43.89 21.20 -12.38
CA VAL A 168 -44.98 20.85 -13.32
C VAL A 168 -46.33 20.71 -12.61
N SER A 169 -46.36 20.42 -11.32
CA SER A 169 -47.59 20.21 -10.55
C SER A 169 -48.16 21.54 -10.02
N PRO A 170 -49.30 22.04 -10.55
CA PRO A 170 -49.91 23.31 -10.11
C PRO A 170 -50.27 23.36 -8.62
N PRO A 171 -50.81 22.29 -7.99
CA PRO A 171 -51.12 22.31 -6.58
C PRO A 171 -49.85 22.40 -5.68
N VAL A 172 -48.74 21.74 -6.07
CA VAL A 172 -47.51 21.78 -5.30
C VAL A 172 -46.83 23.16 -5.41
N ALA A 173 -46.86 23.77 -6.59
CA ALA A 173 -46.36 25.14 -6.81
C ALA A 173 -47.13 26.17 -5.98
N SER A 174 -48.46 26.00 -5.84
CA SER A 174 -49.29 26.89 -5.02
C SER A 174 -48.99 26.74 -3.53
N TRP A 175 -48.84 25.51 -3.05
CA TRP A 175 -48.44 25.21 -1.68
C TRP A 175 -47.07 25.80 -1.33
N LEU A 176 -46.09 25.65 -2.23
CA LEU A 176 -44.76 26.19 -2.04
C LEU A 176 -44.74 27.73 -1.93
N LYS A 177 -45.57 28.41 -2.74
CA LYS A 177 -45.75 29.88 -2.69
C LYS A 177 -46.32 30.33 -1.33
N ILE A 178 -47.29 29.59 -0.78
CA ILE A 178 -47.89 29.89 0.52
C ILE A 178 -46.86 29.69 1.63
N PHE A 179 -46.13 28.60 1.61
CA PHE A 179 -45.09 28.28 2.58
C PHE A 179 -43.95 29.31 2.60
N LEU A 180 -43.43 29.71 1.43
CA LEU A 180 -42.39 30.73 1.31
C LEU A 180 -42.86 32.13 1.76
N ARG A 181 -44.16 32.41 1.64
CA ARG A 181 -44.76 33.65 2.19
C ARG A 181 -44.75 33.66 3.73
N GLN A 182 -44.97 32.48 4.37
CA GLN A 182 -45.05 32.36 5.83
C GLN A 182 -43.63 32.48 6.49
N ILE A 183 -42.55 32.13 5.79
CA ILE A 183 -41.17 32.21 6.31
C ILE A 183 -40.62 33.64 6.18
N ARG A 184 -41.25 34.52 5.44
CA ARG A 184 -40.77 35.87 5.15
C ARG A 184 -41.33 36.96 6.10
N PHE A 185 -41.88 36.50 7.24
CA PHE A 185 -42.29 37.39 8.37
C PHE A 185 -41.41 37.15 9.59
#